data_f93026558f728f8e5cdc596a7464e21d
#
_entry.id   f93026558f728f8e5cdc596a7464e21d
#
_cell.length_a   1.000
_cell.length_b   1.000
_cell.length_c   1.000
_cell.angle_alpha   90.00
_cell.angle_beta   90.00
_cell.angle_gamma   90.00
#
_symmetry.space_group_name_H-M   'P 1'
#
loop_
_entity.id
_entity.type
_entity.pdbx_description
1 polymer ?
#
loop_
_entity_poly.entity_id
_entity_poly.type
_entity_poly.pdbx_seq_one_letter_code
_entity_poly.pdbx_strand_id
1 'polypeptide(L)'
;MAVRTLPNLQPVVDAHKHVALIWDERSTGRAWLAVGASKSILVDGPQPGAWTLWDRFVADATAREAWTVGWLGYDLHACLGMTQGEAPDAPRNAAPEHPGGWPTLHWWEPELLLEWVPGELQPSVVRGESLPWAPDVLACLEGPSSEPLDFAALEGDWQPLTPGWGREMYLDKFDAVQAALRRGDIYEMNLCMPWQGQAPGQASWSLFERLAGVTKAPHSAYIQAGDHRVLCASPERFLEKRGQTLRSQPIKGTVRRGGTQEEDNTLKFSLLESEKERAENVMIVDLVRNDLSRVAQPNSVEVDELFGLHTFSTVHQMISSVSCQLQPEVTAEDVLRATFPMGSMTGAPKLSAMDLIASLEGHGRGVYSGTIGYVDAQGDWDFNVVIRSLMHRADTGRVDATVGGALTLLAQGDDEYNECLLKVAALKSCLER
;
A
#
# COMPACT_ATOMS: atom_id res chain seq x y z
N MET A 1 8.55 -13.28 -17.77
CA MET A 1 7.66 -13.79 -16.71
C MET A 1 6.31 -14.07 -17.33
N ALA A 2 5.74 -15.25 -17.12
CA ALA A 2 4.40 -15.57 -17.60
C ALA A 2 3.40 -14.65 -16.88
N VAL A 3 2.49 -14.05 -17.64
CA VAL A 3 1.35 -13.31 -17.08
C VAL A 3 0.60 -14.30 -16.20
N ARG A 4 0.66 -14.14 -14.87
CA ARG A 4 -0.18 -14.94 -13.98
C ARG A 4 -1.63 -14.59 -14.30
N THR A 5 -2.36 -15.58 -14.82
CA THR A 5 -3.83 -15.53 -14.84
C THR A 5 -4.28 -15.61 -13.39
N LEU A 6 -5.07 -14.61 -12.97
CA LEU A 6 -5.70 -14.63 -11.66
C LEU A 6 -6.65 -15.84 -11.57
N PRO A 7 -6.67 -16.58 -10.45
CA PRO A 7 -7.68 -17.58 -10.24
C PRO A 7 -9.07 -16.95 -10.18
N ASN A 8 -10.12 -17.69 -10.51
CA ASN A 8 -11.49 -17.20 -10.34
C ASN A 8 -11.85 -17.18 -8.84
N LEU A 9 -11.64 -16.05 -8.20
CA LEU A 9 -11.99 -15.88 -6.79
C LEU A 9 -13.37 -15.28 -6.55
N GLN A 10 -14.17 -14.96 -7.57
CA GLN A 10 -15.50 -14.38 -7.37
C GLN A 10 -16.36 -15.25 -6.43
N PRO A 11 -16.45 -16.59 -6.58
CA PRO A 11 -17.25 -17.42 -5.67
C PRO A 11 -16.72 -17.39 -4.21
N VAL A 12 -15.40 -17.30 -4.03
CA VAL A 12 -14.78 -17.21 -2.71
C VAL A 12 -15.08 -15.85 -2.06
N VAL A 13 -14.98 -14.79 -2.83
CA VAL A 13 -15.28 -13.41 -2.40
C VAL A 13 -16.76 -13.28 -2.01
N ASP A 14 -17.66 -13.91 -2.76
CA ASP A 14 -19.10 -13.87 -2.47
C ASP A 14 -19.49 -14.68 -1.22
N ALA A 15 -18.79 -15.79 -0.98
CA ALA A 15 -19.10 -16.69 0.12
C ALA A 15 -18.50 -16.29 1.47
N HIS A 16 -17.40 -15.53 1.49
CA HIS A 16 -16.65 -15.26 2.71
C HIS A 16 -16.53 -13.76 3.01
N LYS A 17 -16.69 -13.38 4.29
CA LYS A 17 -16.57 -11.99 4.72
C LYS A 17 -15.12 -11.48 4.79
N HIS A 18 -14.16 -12.38 4.98
CA HIS A 18 -12.73 -12.05 5.04
C HIS A 18 -12.00 -12.84 3.98
N VAL A 19 -11.38 -12.13 3.06
CA VAL A 19 -10.55 -12.68 1.98
C VAL A 19 -9.37 -11.75 1.76
N ALA A 20 -8.17 -12.29 1.74
CA ALA A 20 -6.97 -11.54 1.37
C ALA A 20 -6.17 -12.34 0.34
N LEU A 21 -5.91 -11.75 -0.81
CA LEU A 21 -4.96 -12.26 -1.79
C LEU A 21 -3.79 -11.28 -1.84
N ILE A 22 -2.59 -11.75 -1.53
CA ILE A 22 -1.38 -10.91 -1.45
C ILE A 22 -0.30 -11.52 -2.33
N TRP A 23 0.37 -10.68 -3.13
CA TRP A 23 1.51 -11.07 -3.95
C TRP A 23 2.81 -10.49 -3.44
N ASP A 24 3.86 -11.32 -3.46
CA ASP A 24 5.25 -10.91 -3.37
C ASP A 24 5.99 -11.38 -4.64
N GLU A 25 5.70 -10.77 -5.78
CA GLU A 25 6.32 -11.16 -7.05
C GLU A 25 7.82 -10.79 -7.10
N ARG A 26 8.23 -9.81 -6.30
CA ARG A 26 9.57 -9.25 -6.37
C ARG A 26 10.63 -10.09 -5.64
N SER A 27 10.33 -10.59 -4.45
CA SER A 27 11.30 -11.33 -3.63
C SER A 27 11.17 -12.83 -3.83
N THR A 28 9.97 -13.37 -3.65
CA THR A 28 9.74 -14.81 -3.62
C THR A 28 9.00 -15.32 -4.83
N GLY A 29 8.30 -14.45 -5.55
CA GLY A 29 7.36 -14.82 -6.62
C GLY A 29 6.13 -15.55 -6.11
N ARG A 30 5.91 -15.58 -4.79
CA ARG A 30 4.81 -16.28 -4.12
C ARG A 30 3.56 -15.42 -4.05
N ALA A 31 2.43 -16.09 -3.83
CA ALA A 31 1.17 -15.45 -3.48
C ALA A 31 0.47 -16.26 -2.40
N TRP A 32 -0.30 -15.57 -1.57
CA TRP A 32 -1.06 -16.18 -0.48
C TRP A 32 -2.52 -15.80 -0.59
N LEU A 33 -3.41 -16.77 -0.43
CA LEU A 33 -4.84 -16.56 -0.27
C LEU A 33 -5.25 -16.95 1.14
N ALA A 34 -5.68 -15.94 1.89
CA ALA A 34 -6.22 -16.09 3.24
C ALA A 34 -7.74 -15.96 3.18
N VAL A 35 -8.48 -16.95 3.71
CA VAL A 35 -9.95 -17.00 3.69
C VAL A 35 -10.48 -17.25 5.10
N GLY A 36 -11.57 -16.56 5.44
CA GLY A 36 -12.16 -16.61 6.78
C GLY A 36 -11.36 -15.84 7.82
N ALA A 37 -11.90 -15.72 9.01
CA ALA A 37 -11.24 -15.08 10.16
C ALA A 37 -11.59 -15.82 11.45
N SER A 38 -10.63 -16.54 12.00
CA SER A 38 -10.80 -17.20 13.31
C SER A 38 -10.77 -16.20 14.48
N LYS A 39 -9.98 -15.16 14.32
CA LYS A 39 -9.88 -14.00 15.21
C LYS A 39 -9.63 -12.75 14.38
N SER A 40 -10.12 -11.60 14.84
CA SER A 40 -9.86 -10.31 14.20
C SER A 40 -9.82 -9.18 15.20
N ILE A 41 -9.10 -8.13 14.85
CA ILE A 41 -9.14 -6.83 15.53
C ILE A 41 -9.51 -5.76 14.52
N LEU A 42 -10.33 -4.81 14.95
CA LEU A 42 -10.76 -3.67 14.17
C LEU A 42 -10.70 -2.44 15.06
N VAL A 43 -10.14 -1.36 14.50
CA VAL A 43 -10.08 -0.06 15.16
C VAL A 43 -10.66 0.98 14.22
N ASP A 44 -11.75 1.62 14.65
CA ASP A 44 -12.38 2.72 13.94
C ASP A 44 -11.82 4.05 14.45
N GLY A 45 -11.21 4.80 13.55
CA GLY A 45 -10.56 6.07 13.85
C GLY A 45 -9.26 5.91 14.68
N PRO A 46 -8.54 7.00 14.91
CA PRO A 46 -7.35 7.01 15.74
C PRO A 46 -7.72 6.78 17.23
N GLN A 47 -7.26 5.69 17.81
CA GLN A 47 -7.51 5.35 19.22
C GLN A 47 -6.18 5.09 19.94
N PRO A 48 -5.97 5.68 21.14
CA PRO A 48 -4.83 5.34 21.97
C PRO A 48 -4.73 3.83 22.21
N GLY A 49 -3.53 3.27 22.10
CA GLY A 49 -3.29 1.83 22.30
C GLY A 49 -3.57 0.95 21.06
N ALA A 50 -3.99 1.50 19.93
CA ALA A 50 -4.23 0.73 18.70
C ALA A 50 -2.98 -0.05 18.25
N TRP A 51 -1.79 0.55 18.33
CA TRP A 51 -0.52 -0.11 18.01
C TRP A 51 -0.21 -1.27 18.96
N THR A 52 -0.38 -1.07 20.27
CA THR A 52 -0.18 -2.11 21.27
C THR A 52 -1.20 -3.25 21.14
N LEU A 53 -2.44 -2.93 20.74
CA LEU A 53 -3.45 -3.94 20.44
C LEU A 53 -3.01 -4.80 19.24
N TRP A 54 -2.52 -4.19 18.18
CA TRP A 54 -2.02 -4.89 17.01
C TRP A 54 -0.79 -5.75 17.35
N ASP A 55 0.19 -5.19 18.04
CA ASP A 55 1.42 -5.91 18.43
C ASP A 55 1.10 -7.16 19.28
N ARG A 56 0.23 -7.03 20.28
CA ARG A 56 -0.22 -8.16 21.10
C ARG A 56 -0.95 -9.22 20.29
N PHE A 57 -1.80 -8.80 19.35
CA PHE A 57 -2.52 -9.72 18.47
C PHE A 57 -1.56 -10.54 17.60
N VAL A 58 -0.57 -9.87 17.00
CA VAL A 58 0.45 -10.50 16.17
C VAL A 58 1.37 -11.40 17.01
N ALA A 59 1.84 -10.93 18.17
CA ALA A 59 2.69 -11.72 19.06
C ALA A 59 1.98 -12.98 19.56
N ASP A 60 0.69 -12.88 19.93
CA ASP A 60 -0.13 -14.05 20.35
C ASP A 60 -0.33 -15.04 19.19
N ALA A 61 -0.52 -14.57 17.97
CA ALA A 61 -0.61 -15.43 16.80
C ALA A 61 0.72 -16.13 16.51
N THR A 62 1.83 -15.40 16.47
CA THR A 62 3.18 -15.94 16.24
C THR A 62 3.55 -17.00 17.30
N ALA A 63 3.21 -16.76 18.58
CA ALA A 63 3.44 -17.74 19.65
C ALA A 63 2.67 -19.07 19.44
N ARG A 64 1.62 -19.06 18.60
CA ARG A 64 0.82 -20.22 18.19
C ARG A 64 1.16 -20.72 16.79
N GLU A 65 2.24 -20.21 16.20
CA GLU A 65 2.64 -20.49 14.82
C GLU A 65 1.52 -20.18 13.80
N ALA A 66 0.77 -19.12 14.04
CA ALA A 66 -0.35 -18.70 13.21
C ALA A 66 0.01 -17.45 12.37
N TRP A 67 -0.48 -17.43 11.14
CA TRP A 67 -0.39 -16.28 10.25
C TRP A 67 -1.44 -15.24 10.59
N THR A 68 -1.11 -13.99 10.31
CA THR A 68 -2.06 -12.88 10.38
C THR A 68 -1.92 -11.97 9.18
N VAL A 69 -3.01 -11.31 8.78
CA VAL A 69 -3.08 -10.49 7.57
C VAL A 69 -4.03 -9.31 7.78
N GLY A 70 -3.81 -8.21 7.07
CA GLY A 70 -4.72 -7.07 7.11
C GLY A 70 -4.11 -5.78 6.59
N TRP A 71 -4.68 -4.67 7.06
CA TRP A 71 -4.17 -3.32 6.78
C TRP A 71 -4.00 -2.47 8.04
N LEU A 72 -3.03 -1.57 7.97
CA LEU A 72 -2.80 -0.46 8.88
C LEU A 72 -2.97 0.82 8.06
N GLY A 73 -4.04 1.58 8.33
CA GLY A 73 -4.33 2.82 7.61
C GLY A 73 -3.38 3.95 7.99
N TYR A 74 -3.19 4.90 7.07
CA TYR A 74 -2.33 6.06 7.29
C TYR A 74 -2.69 6.82 8.59
N ASP A 75 -3.99 7.00 8.85
CA ASP A 75 -4.48 7.81 9.97
C ASP A 75 -4.15 7.20 11.34
N LEU A 76 -3.69 5.93 11.38
CA LEU A 76 -3.19 5.29 12.59
C LEU A 76 -1.95 6.01 13.17
N HIS A 77 -1.24 6.82 12.35
CA HIS A 77 -0.12 7.64 12.83
C HIS A 77 -0.52 8.64 13.93
N ALA A 78 -1.77 9.09 13.95
CA ALA A 78 -2.27 9.99 15.00
C ALA A 78 -2.23 9.35 16.41
N CYS A 79 -2.15 8.01 16.47
CA CYS A 79 -1.97 7.24 17.71
C CYS A 79 -0.50 7.01 18.09
N LEU A 80 0.44 7.42 17.24
CA LEU A 80 1.85 7.38 17.55
C LEU A 80 2.14 8.56 18.48
N GLY A 81 2.14 8.38 19.79
CA GLY A 81 2.67 9.39 20.70
C GLY A 81 4.08 9.77 20.27
N MET A 82 4.24 10.91 19.63
CA MET A 82 5.42 11.25 18.83
C MET A 82 6.62 11.74 19.62
N THR A 83 6.62 11.70 20.96
CA THR A 83 7.79 12.05 21.77
C THR A 83 7.90 11.17 23.00
N GLN A 84 9.08 10.61 23.20
CA GLN A 84 9.45 10.06 24.50
C GLN A 84 9.36 11.21 25.53
N GLY A 85 8.34 11.18 26.40
CA GLY A 85 8.19 12.10 27.51
C GLY A 85 6.93 12.95 27.53
N GLU A 86 6.10 12.97 26.51
CA GLU A 86 4.76 13.58 26.57
C GLU A 86 3.71 12.50 26.83
N ALA A 87 2.77 12.79 27.75
CA ALA A 87 1.68 11.88 28.04
C ALA A 87 0.89 11.52 26.78
N PRO A 88 0.37 10.26 26.66
CA PRO A 88 -0.31 9.76 25.45
C PRO A 88 -1.67 10.41 25.17
N ASP A 89 -1.96 11.58 25.70
CA ASP A 89 -3.32 12.08 25.88
C ASP A 89 -3.83 13.15 24.91
N ALA A 90 -3.09 13.52 23.89
CA ALA A 90 -3.66 14.35 22.84
C ALA A 90 -3.14 13.90 21.48
N PRO A 91 -4.01 13.40 20.57
CA PRO A 91 -3.63 13.26 19.18
C PRO A 91 -3.24 14.64 18.65
N ARG A 92 -1.96 14.85 18.36
CA ARG A 92 -1.54 16.04 17.61
C ARG A 92 -2.25 15.98 16.27
N ASN A 93 -3.15 16.95 16.04
CA ASN A 93 -4.01 17.04 14.86
C ASN A 93 -4.75 15.73 14.61
N ALA A 94 -5.85 15.51 15.36
CA ALA A 94 -6.78 14.45 15.02
C ALA A 94 -7.04 14.57 13.51
N ALA A 95 -6.54 13.62 12.73
CA ALA A 95 -6.81 13.61 11.30
C ALA A 95 -8.33 13.64 11.14
N PRO A 96 -8.89 14.54 10.32
CA PRO A 96 -10.31 14.51 10.04
C PRO A 96 -10.68 13.10 9.57
N GLU A 97 -11.85 12.62 9.94
CA GLU A 97 -12.28 11.28 9.52
C GLU A 97 -12.21 11.14 7.99
N HIS A 98 -11.81 9.97 7.53
CA HIS A 98 -11.86 9.67 6.09
C HIS A 98 -13.34 9.65 5.65
N PRO A 99 -13.74 10.41 4.61
CA PRO A 99 -15.14 10.54 4.21
C PRO A 99 -15.81 9.22 3.80
N GLY A 100 -15.06 8.17 3.52
CA GLY A 100 -15.53 6.82 3.22
C GLY A 100 -15.79 5.94 4.44
N GLY A 101 -15.54 6.41 5.68
CA GLY A 101 -15.76 5.62 6.91
C GLY A 101 -14.89 4.35 6.95
N TRP A 102 -13.58 4.50 6.74
CA TRP A 102 -12.63 3.39 6.74
C TRP A 102 -12.05 3.15 8.13
N PRO A 103 -12.05 1.89 8.63
CA PRO A 103 -11.30 1.55 9.83
C PRO A 103 -9.81 1.87 9.66
N THR A 104 -9.22 2.48 10.69
CA THR A 104 -7.78 2.77 10.69
C THR A 104 -6.92 1.51 10.80
N LEU A 105 -7.48 0.44 11.34
CA LEU A 105 -6.83 -0.87 11.43
C LEU A 105 -7.88 -1.96 11.27
N HIS A 106 -7.60 -2.95 10.42
CA HIS A 106 -8.31 -4.22 10.40
C HIS A 106 -7.30 -5.33 10.14
N TRP A 107 -7.17 -6.24 11.10
CA TRP A 107 -6.18 -7.31 11.07
C TRP A 107 -6.79 -8.60 11.58
N TRP A 108 -6.48 -9.73 10.95
CA TRP A 108 -7.09 -11.00 11.35
C TRP A 108 -6.17 -12.21 11.15
N GLU A 109 -6.49 -13.30 11.85
CA GLU A 109 -5.92 -14.63 11.70
C GLU A 109 -6.81 -15.43 10.74
N PRO A 110 -6.33 -15.87 9.56
CA PRO A 110 -7.14 -16.62 8.60
C PRO A 110 -7.47 -18.03 9.11
N GLU A 111 -8.65 -18.52 8.75
CA GLU A 111 -9.04 -19.91 8.98
C GLU A 111 -8.38 -20.84 7.95
N LEU A 112 -8.40 -20.46 6.66
CA LEU A 112 -7.73 -21.15 5.57
C LEU A 112 -6.63 -20.27 4.99
N LEU A 113 -5.46 -20.85 4.80
CA LEU A 113 -4.33 -20.19 4.12
C LEU A 113 -3.78 -21.10 3.03
N LEU A 114 -3.74 -20.58 1.81
CA LEU A 114 -3.17 -21.22 0.63
C LEU A 114 -1.96 -20.44 0.15
N GLU A 115 -0.98 -21.16 -0.40
CA GLU A 115 0.25 -20.59 -0.95
C GLU A 115 0.48 -21.07 -2.38
N TRP A 116 0.74 -20.14 -3.30
CA TRP A 116 1.30 -20.43 -4.61
C TRP A 116 2.80 -20.24 -4.61
N VAL A 117 3.51 -21.28 -5.03
CA VAL A 117 4.96 -21.24 -5.25
C VAL A 117 5.24 -21.02 -6.74
N PRO A 118 6.30 -20.28 -7.13
CA PRO A 118 6.66 -20.11 -8.52
C PRO A 118 6.83 -21.43 -9.26
N GLY A 119 6.12 -21.59 -10.40
CA GLY A 119 6.17 -22.78 -11.23
C GLY A 119 5.12 -23.84 -10.90
N GLU A 120 4.40 -23.70 -9.80
CA GLU A 120 3.26 -24.59 -9.47
C GLU A 120 1.96 -24.00 -10.03
N LEU A 121 1.11 -24.88 -10.57
CA LEU A 121 -0.19 -24.50 -11.13
C LEU A 121 -1.25 -24.39 -10.04
N GLN A 122 -1.16 -25.22 -9.01
CA GLN A 122 -2.10 -25.28 -7.89
C GLN A 122 -1.45 -24.77 -6.60
N PRO A 123 -2.22 -24.13 -5.71
CA PRO A 123 -1.71 -23.74 -4.42
C PRO A 123 -1.59 -24.94 -3.47
N SER A 124 -0.64 -24.87 -2.55
CA SER A 124 -0.58 -25.77 -1.40
C SER A 124 -1.38 -25.22 -0.22
N VAL A 125 -1.98 -26.11 0.57
CA VAL A 125 -2.67 -25.73 1.81
C VAL A 125 -1.63 -25.57 2.91
N VAL A 126 -1.49 -24.37 3.43
CA VAL A 126 -0.61 -24.06 4.56
C VAL A 126 -1.35 -24.27 5.89
N ARG A 127 -2.65 -23.96 5.92
CA ARG A 127 -3.49 -24.06 7.11
C ARG A 127 -4.96 -24.28 6.69
N GLY A 128 -5.71 -25.02 7.55
CA GLY A 128 -7.17 -25.12 7.42
C GLY A 128 -7.66 -26.24 6.49
N GLU A 129 -6.82 -27.22 6.13
CA GLU A 129 -7.18 -28.33 5.24
C GLU A 129 -8.41 -29.12 5.72
N SER A 130 -8.61 -29.23 7.04
CA SER A 130 -9.72 -29.97 7.65
C SER A 130 -11.04 -29.19 7.73
N LEU A 131 -11.08 -27.93 7.27
CA LEU A 131 -12.31 -27.14 7.27
C LEU A 131 -13.32 -27.71 6.28
N PRO A 132 -14.61 -27.85 6.67
CA PRO A 132 -15.65 -28.46 5.81
C PRO A 132 -15.81 -27.77 4.44
N TRP A 133 -15.49 -26.49 4.35
CA TRP A 133 -15.64 -25.66 3.14
C TRP A 133 -14.31 -25.45 2.37
N ALA A 134 -13.16 -25.92 2.90
CA ALA A 134 -11.88 -25.79 2.20
C ALA A 134 -11.90 -26.47 0.81
N PRO A 135 -12.52 -27.65 0.61
CA PRO A 135 -12.62 -28.26 -0.72
C PRO A 135 -13.36 -27.39 -1.74
N ASP A 136 -14.39 -26.63 -1.31
CA ASP A 136 -15.15 -25.75 -2.20
C ASP A 136 -14.26 -24.59 -2.69
N VAL A 137 -13.44 -24.01 -1.81
CA VAL A 137 -12.46 -22.98 -2.18
C VAL A 137 -11.44 -23.55 -3.17
N LEU A 138 -10.87 -24.72 -2.90
CA LEU A 138 -9.90 -25.37 -3.80
C LEU A 138 -10.51 -25.66 -5.17
N ALA A 139 -11.75 -26.15 -5.22
CA ALA A 139 -12.45 -26.41 -6.47
C ALA A 139 -12.66 -25.15 -7.32
N CYS A 140 -12.91 -24.00 -6.69
CA CYS A 140 -12.98 -22.71 -7.40
C CYS A 140 -11.65 -22.35 -8.08
N LEU A 141 -10.52 -22.75 -7.50
CA LEU A 141 -9.19 -22.44 -8.02
C LEU A 141 -8.71 -23.38 -9.12
N GLU A 142 -9.34 -24.56 -9.25
CA GLU A 142 -9.06 -25.55 -10.32
C GLU A 142 -9.77 -25.21 -11.64
N GLY A 143 -10.79 -24.36 -11.58
CA GLY A 143 -11.54 -23.93 -12.75
C GLY A 143 -10.73 -23.04 -13.69
N PRO A 144 -11.11 -22.95 -14.98
CA PRO A 144 -10.53 -21.96 -15.86
C PRO A 144 -10.73 -20.57 -15.24
N SER A 145 -9.75 -19.68 -15.44
CA SER A 145 -9.94 -18.25 -15.11
C SER A 145 -11.29 -17.82 -15.72
N SER A 146 -12.14 -17.19 -14.91
CA SER A 146 -13.41 -16.67 -15.37
C SER A 146 -13.20 -15.87 -16.65
N GLU A 147 -14.13 -15.98 -17.61
CA GLU A 147 -14.23 -14.96 -18.64
C GLU A 147 -14.33 -13.59 -17.92
N PRO A 148 -13.64 -12.55 -18.43
CA PRO A 148 -13.75 -11.24 -17.83
C PRO A 148 -15.21 -10.89 -17.65
N LEU A 149 -15.59 -10.51 -16.43
CA LEU A 149 -16.98 -10.18 -16.13
C LEU A 149 -17.44 -9.10 -17.10
N ASP A 150 -18.57 -9.32 -17.74
CA ASP A 150 -19.18 -8.27 -18.57
C ASP A 150 -19.73 -7.16 -17.65
N PHE A 151 -18.95 -6.11 -17.50
CA PHE A 151 -19.38 -4.96 -16.69
C PHE A 151 -20.66 -4.31 -17.19
N ALA A 152 -21.00 -4.50 -18.48
CA ALA A 152 -22.28 -4.02 -19.02
C ALA A 152 -23.48 -4.83 -18.50
N ALA A 153 -23.25 -6.08 -18.10
CA ALA A 153 -24.28 -6.97 -17.54
C ALA A 153 -24.48 -6.77 -16.03
N LEU A 154 -23.56 -6.10 -15.32
CA LEU A 154 -23.73 -5.80 -13.90
C LEU A 154 -24.73 -4.66 -13.71
N GLU A 155 -25.86 -4.98 -13.09
CA GLU A 155 -26.83 -3.99 -12.66
C GLU A 155 -26.29 -3.18 -11.46
N GLY A 156 -26.58 -1.88 -11.43
CA GLY A 156 -26.24 -0.99 -10.34
C GLY A 156 -25.75 0.38 -10.80
N ASP A 157 -25.44 1.22 -9.85
CA ASP A 157 -24.96 2.57 -10.11
C ASP A 157 -23.47 2.59 -10.41
N TRP A 158 -23.10 3.13 -11.58
CA TRP A 158 -21.72 3.29 -12.03
C TRP A 158 -21.45 4.76 -12.29
N GLN A 159 -20.45 5.30 -11.59
CA GLN A 159 -19.96 6.65 -11.83
C GLN A 159 -18.44 6.63 -11.98
N PRO A 160 -17.90 7.30 -13.00
CA PRO A 160 -16.45 7.39 -13.17
C PRO A 160 -15.83 8.13 -11.99
N LEU A 161 -14.53 7.89 -11.75
CA LEU A 161 -13.78 8.65 -10.77
C LEU A 161 -13.72 10.13 -11.16
N THR A 162 -14.19 10.98 -10.27
CA THR A 162 -14.12 12.44 -10.36
C THR A 162 -13.20 13.01 -9.28
N PRO A 163 -12.42 14.06 -9.57
CA PRO A 163 -11.49 14.65 -8.62
C PRO A 163 -12.25 15.38 -7.50
N GLY A 164 -11.79 15.25 -6.26
CA GLY A 164 -12.28 16.04 -5.14
C GLY A 164 -11.84 17.49 -5.19
N TRP A 165 -10.72 17.77 -5.88
CA TRP A 165 -10.21 19.11 -6.12
C TRP A 165 -10.12 19.40 -7.62
N GLY A 166 -10.59 20.56 -8.05
CA GLY A 166 -10.29 21.10 -9.37
C GLY A 166 -8.83 21.57 -9.46
N ARG A 167 -8.38 21.87 -10.69
CA ARG A 167 -7.00 22.33 -10.94
C ARG A 167 -6.64 23.59 -10.11
N GLU A 168 -7.54 24.56 -10.00
CA GLU A 168 -7.29 25.80 -9.23
C GLU A 168 -7.05 25.49 -7.75
N MET A 169 -7.89 24.67 -7.12
CA MET A 169 -7.72 24.27 -5.72
C MET A 169 -6.41 23.49 -5.50
N TYR A 170 -6.02 22.64 -6.44
CA TYR A 170 -4.74 21.95 -6.37
C TYR A 170 -3.57 22.93 -6.40
N LEU A 171 -3.62 23.93 -7.30
CA LEU A 171 -2.56 24.94 -7.42
C LEU A 171 -2.49 25.85 -6.19
N ASP A 172 -3.61 26.22 -5.58
CA ASP A 172 -3.63 26.99 -4.32
C ASP A 172 -2.91 26.20 -3.19
N LYS A 173 -3.17 24.89 -3.09
CA LYS A 173 -2.48 24.02 -2.12
C LYS A 173 -1.00 23.84 -2.47
N PHE A 174 -0.67 23.70 -3.74
CA PHE A 174 0.71 23.65 -4.23
C PHE A 174 1.47 24.92 -3.83
N ASP A 175 0.89 26.11 -4.02
CA ASP A 175 1.52 27.37 -3.65
C ASP A 175 1.75 27.51 -2.13
N ALA A 176 0.83 26.97 -1.31
CA ALA A 176 1.01 26.90 0.13
C ALA A 176 2.20 26.00 0.53
N VAL A 177 2.35 24.83 -0.15
CA VAL A 177 3.52 23.95 0.03
C VAL A 177 4.80 24.65 -0.42
N GLN A 178 4.79 25.31 -1.58
CA GLN A 178 5.93 26.09 -2.09
C GLN A 178 6.36 27.22 -1.10
N ALA A 179 5.40 27.85 -0.45
CA ALA A 179 5.69 28.83 0.58
C ALA A 179 6.40 28.21 1.79
N ALA A 180 5.98 27.02 2.24
CA ALA A 180 6.64 26.29 3.33
C ALA A 180 8.06 25.83 2.95
N LEU A 181 8.25 25.33 1.71
CA LEU A 181 9.56 24.97 1.16
C LEU A 181 10.53 26.16 1.14
N ARG A 182 10.06 27.35 0.68
CA ARG A 182 10.87 28.57 0.65
C ARG A 182 11.24 29.11 2.03
N ARG A 183 10.40 28.88 3.05
CA ARG A 183 10.74 29.23 4.44
C ARG A 183 11.69 28.23 5.09
N GLY A 184 11.86 27.03 4.49
CA GLY A 184 12.67 25.96 5.06
C GLY A 184 11.96 25.16 6.16
N ASP A 185 10.62 25.24 6.23
CA ASP A 185 9.81 24.45 7.17
C ASP A 185 9.87 22.96 6.81
N ILE A 186 9.95 22.68 5.51
CA ILE A 186 10.08 21.34 4.90
C ILE A 186 11.03 21.38 3.71
N TYR A 187 11.54 20.23 3.29
CA TYR A 187 12.37 20.04 2.08
C TYR A 187 11.61 19.29 0.97
N GLU A 188 10.68 18.45 1.37
CA GLU A 188 9.81 17.66 0.49
C GLU A 188 8.49 17.38 1.23
N MET A 189 7.39 17.34 0.48
CA MET A 189 6.10 16.92 0.98
C MET A 189 5.30 16.22 -0.11
N ASN A 190 4.67 15.09 0.22
CA ASN A 190 3.75 14.39 -0.68
C ASN A 190 2.34 14.97 -0.53
N LEU A 191 1.87 15.72 -1.53
CA LEU A 191 0.51 16.27 -1.59
C LEU A 191 -0.40 15.31 -2.34
N CYS A 192 -1.50 14.88 -1.70
CA CYS A 192 -2.41 13.87 -2.24
C CYS A 192 -3.79 14.44 -2.52
N MET A 193 -4.31 14.14 -3.71
CA MET A 193 -5.61 14.58 -4.21
C MET A 193 -6.60 13.41 -4.21
N PRO A 194 -7.78 13.54 -3.55
CA PRO A 194 -8.79 12.51 -3.51
C PRO A 194 -9.63 12.48 -4.79
N TRP A 195 -10.12 11.30 -5.12
CA TRP A 195 -11.05 11.01 -6.22
C TRP A 195 -12.16 10.12 -5.71
N GLN A 196 -13.36 10.28 -6.26
CA GLN A 196 -14.53 9.50 -5.88
C GLN A 196 -15.32 9.06 -7.11
N GLY A 197 -15.82 7.84 -7.07
CA GLY A 197 -16.70 7.24 -8.05
C GLY A 197 -17.70 6.29 -7.41
N GLN A 198 -18.40 5.51 -8.24
CA GLN A 198 -19.42 4.56 -7.80
C GLN A 198 -19.32 3.28 -8.63
N ALA A 199 -19.46 2.14 -7.97
CA ALA A 199 -19.55 0.82 -8.60
C ALA A 199 -20.40 -0.12 -7.71
N PRO A 200 -21.15 -1.07 -8.29
CA PRO A 200 -21.89 -2.07 -7.52
C PRO A 200 -20.96 -2.90 -6.63
N GLY A 201 -21.40 -3.23 -5.40
CA GLY A 201 -20.56 -3.95 -4.43
C GLY A 201 -20.02 -5.30 -4.95
N GLN A 202 -20.80 -6.02 -5.77
CA GLN A 202 -20.38 -7.27 -6.40
C GLN A 202 -19.28 -7.10 -7.46
N ALA A 203 -18.99 -5.88 -7.91
CA ALA A 203 -17.97 -5.63 -8.91
C ALA A 203 -16.54 -5.65 -8.35
N SER A 204 -16.36 -5.71 -7.03
CA SER A 204 -15.05 -5.51 -6.36
C SER A 204 -13.94 -6.40 -6.91
N TRP A 205 -14.21 -7.71 -7.05
CA TRP A 205 -13.20 -8.64 -7.55
C TRP A 205 -12.84 -8.35 -9.00
N SER A 206 -13.82 -8.13 -9.85
CA SER A 206 -13.60 -7.84 -11.28
C SER A 206 -12.91 -6.49 -11.52
N LEU A 207 -13.19 -5.49 -10.68
CA LEU A 207 -12.43 -4.23 -10.67
C LEU A 207 -10.96 -4.47 -10.33
N PHE A 208 -10.70 -5.36 -9.36
CA PHE A 208 -9.34 -5.74 -9.02
C PHE A 208 -8.64 -6.50 -10.14
N GLU A 209 -9.30 -7.47 -10.79
CA GLU A 209 -8.76 -8.19 -11.95
C GLU A 209 -8.35 -7.22 -13.07
N ARG A 210 -9.21 -6.23 -13.37
CA ARG A 210 -8.89 -5.16 -14.33
C ARG A 210 -7.67 -4.36 -13.91
N LEU A 211 -7.65 -3.91 -12.65
CA LEU A 211 -6.57 -3.11 -12.11
C LEU A 211 -5.24 -3.87 -12.14
N ALA A 212 -5.24 -5.11 -11.68
CA ALA A 212 -4.06 -5.96 -11.70
C ALA A 212 -3.58 -6.27 -13.12
N GLY A 213 -4.52 -6.50 -14.05
CA GLY A 213 -4.22 -6.73 -15.48
C GLY A 213 -3.53 -5.55 -16.17
N VAL A 214 -3.97 -4.32 -15.86
CA VAL A 214 -3.40 -3.10 -16.43
C VAL A 214 -2.06 -2.75 -15.79
N THR A 215 -1.95 -2.87 -14.46
CA THR A 215 -0.78 -2.37 -13.72
C THR A 215 0.35 -3.39 -13.61
N LYS A 216 0.03 -4.67 -13.42
CA LYS A 216 0.98 -5.78 -13.18
C LYS A 216 1.99 -5.43 -12.07
N ALA A 217 1.49 -4.85 -10.99
CA ALA A 217 2.32 -4.34 -9.91
C ALA A 217 2.81 -5.48 -8.98
N PRO A 218 4.08 -5.44 -8.51
CA PRO A 218 4.71 -6.55 -7.81
C PRO A 218 4.20 -6.81 -6.38
N HIS A 219 3.59 -5.80 -5.74
CA HIS A 219 3.05 -5.89 -4.38
C HIS A 219 1.53 -5.66 -4.39
N SER A 220 0.85 -6.29 -5.36
CA SER A 220 -0.61 -6.21 -5.47
C SER A 220 -1.29 -6.97 -4.34
N ALA A 221 -2.45 -6.48 -3.91
CA ALA A 221 -3.27 -7.16 -2.92
C ALA A 221 -4.76 -6.89 -3.15
N TYR A 222 -5.59 -7.91 -3.00
CA TYR A 222 -7.02 -7.78 -2.80
C TYR A 222 -7.34 -8.08 -1.35
N ILE A 223 -8.00 -7.16 -0.67
CA ILE A 223 -8.42 -7.34 0.72
C ILE A 223 -9.92 -7.09 0.81
N GLN A 224 -10.61 -8.06 1.39
CA GLN A 224 -12.02 -7.97 1.76
C GLN A 224 -12.19 -8.20 3.25
N ALA A 225 -12.85 -7.27 3.92
CA ALA A 225 -13.21 -7.40 5.33
C ALA A 225 -14.59 -6.75 5.59
N GLY A 226 -15.61 -7.61 5.73
CA GLY A 226 -17.01 -7.15 5.75
C GLY A 226 -17.39 -6.43 4.47
N ASP A 227 -17.78 -5.15 4.53
CA ASP A 227 -18.14 -4.33 3.37
C ASP A 227 -16.99 -3.50 2.81
N HIS A 228 -15.83 -3.57 3.42
CA HIS A 228 -14.63 -2.87 2.98
C HIS A 228 -13.82 -3.73 2.00
N ARG A 229 -13.45 -3.17 0.86
CA ARG A 229 -12.66 -3.80 -0.20
C ARG A 229 -11.49 -2.91 -0.57
N VAL A 230 -10.25 -3.36 -0.39
CA VAL A 230 -9.06 -2.66 -0.86
C VAL A 230 -8.50 -3.40 -2.07
N LEU A 231 -8.53 -2.73 -3.21
CA LEU A 231 -8.03 -3.22 -4.49
C LEU A 231 -6.69 -2.52 -4.73
N CYS A 232 -5.61 -3.14 -4.32
CA CYS A 232 -4.29 -2.53 -4.27
C CYS A 232 -3.39 -3.04 -5.40
N ALA A 233 -2.86 -2.14 -6.21
CA ALA A 233 -1.86 -2.45 -7.24
C ALA A 233 -0.55 -1.71 -6.95
N SER A 234 -0.01 -1.93 -5.76
CA SER A 234 1.18 -1.24 -5.30
C SER A 234 2.45 -1.71 -6.01
N PRO A 235 3.27 -0.79 -6.51
CA PRO A 235 4.61 -1.11 -6.98
C PRO A 235 5.64 -1.17 -5.84
N GLU A 236 5.33 -0.67 -4.65
CA GLU A 236 6.30 -0.32 -3.62
C GLU A 236 6.17 -1.19 -2.37
N ARG A 237 7.31 -1.72 -1.91
CA ARG A 237 7.45 -2.36 -0.60
C ARG A 237 7.77 -1.31 0.45
N PHE A 238 7.01 -1.33 1.55
CA PHE A 238 7.31 -0.51 2.72
C PHE A 238 8.40 -1.16 3.57
N LEU A 239 8.12 -2.34 4.15
CA LEU A 239 9.03 -3.06 5.04
C LEU A 239 8.94 -4.57 4.81
N GLU A 240 10.09 -5.20 4.78
CA GLU A 240 10.23 -6.66 4.85
C GLU A 240 11.11 -7.02 6.05
N LYS A 241 10.66 -7.95 6.88
CA LYS A 241 11.46 -8.55 7.95
C LYS A 241 11.67 -10.03 7.64
N ARG A 242 12.92 -10.48 7.72
CA ARG A 242 13.31 -11.88 7.65
C ARG A 242 14.31 -12.15 8.77
N GLY A 243 13.93 -12.95 9.75
CA GLY A 243 14.70 -13.12 10.97
C GLY A 243 14.95 -11.78 11.68
N GLN A 244 16.21 -11.39 11.83
CA GLN A 244 16.59 -10.09 12.40
C GLN A 244 16.85 -9.00 11.36
N THR A 245 16.79 -9.33 10.07
CA THR A 245 17.02 -8.35 9.02
C THR A 245 15.72 -7.61 8.67
N LEU A 246 15.74 -6.29 8.76
CA LEU A 246 14.67 -5.41 8.30
C LEU A 246 15.14 -4.68 7.04
N ARG A 247 14.28 -4.61 6.01
CA ARG A 247 14.56 -3.96 4.72
C ARG A 247 13.41 -3.06 4.31
N SER A 248 13.74 -1.90 3.73
CA SER A 248 12.80 -0.99 3.05
C SER A 248 13.29 -0.72 1.62
N GLN A 249 12.35 -0.57 0.68
CA GLN A 249 12.68 -0.43 -0.74
C GLN A 249 11.91 0.72 -1.40
N PRO A 250 12.23 1.97 -1.05
CA PRO A 250 11.56 3.15 -1.62
C PRO A 250 11.82 3.28 -3.12
N ILE A 251 10.81 3.77 -3.82
CA ILE A 251 10.84 4.02 -5.27
C ILE A 251 10.75 5.53 -5.51
N LYS A 252 11.66 6.04 -6.33
CA LYS A 252 11.56 7.37 -6.92
C LYS A 252 11.97 7.28 -8.39
N GLY A 253 11.16 7.87 -9.24
CA GLY A 253 11.40 7.80 -10.68
C GLY A 253 10.82 6.54 -11.34
N THR A 254 9.96 6.79 -12.32
CA THR A 254 9.32 5.74 -13.13
C THR A 254 9.20 6.23 -14.56
N VAL A 255 9.64 5.40 -15.52
CA VAL A 255 9.42 5.66 -16.96
C VAL A 255 8.74 4.44 -17.60
N ARG A 256 7.94 4.69 -18.65
CA ARG A 256 7.31 3.62 -19.41
C ARG A 256 8.33 2.75 -20.14
N ARG A 257 7.89 1.58 -20.58
CA ARG A 257 8.66 0.76 -21.51
C ARG A 257 8.69 1.39 -22.91
N GLY A 258 9.77 1.21 -23.62
CA GLY A 258 9.89 1.59 -25.02
C GLY A 258 9.20 0.62 -25.97
N GLY A 259 8.72 1.10 -27.10
CA GLY A 259 8.15 0.25 -28.16
C GLY A 259 9.21 -0.54 -28.93
N THR A 260 10.46 -0.09 -28.91
CA THR A 260 11.64 -0.77 -29.46
C THR A 260 12.70 -0.92 -28.40
N GLN A 261 13.66 -1.84 -28.60
CA GLN A 261 14.77 -2.03 -27.66
C GLN A 261 15.65 -0.77 -27.51
N GLU A 262 15.81 0.00 -28.57
CA GLU A 262 16.58 1.25 -28.57
C GLU A 262 15.88 2.33 -27.77
N GLU A 263 14.57 2.52 -27.98
CA GLU A 263 13.75 3.44 -27.19
C GLU A 263 13.71 3.03 -25.72
N ASP A 264 13.54 1.71 -25.43
CA ASP A 264 13.51 1.17 -24.09
C ASP A 264 14.81 1.45 -23.33
N ASN A 265 15.95 1.26 -23.98
CA ASN A 265 17.26 1.59 -23.43
C ASN A 265 17.43 3.10 -23.20
N THR A 266 16.97 3.93 -24.14
CA THR A 266 17.05 5.40 -24.02
C THR A 266 16.25 5.90 -22.82
N LEU A 267 15.01 5.42 -22.65
CA LEU A 267 14.16 5.76 -21.51
C LEU A 267 14.78 5.28 -20.18
N LYS A 268 15.35 4.09 -20.17
CA LYS A 268 16.04 3.53 -19.03
C LYS A 268 17.24 4.37 -18.60
N PHE A 269 18.08 4.78 -19.54
CA PHE A 269 19.25 5.62 -19.25
C PHE A 269 18.84 7.04 -18.85
N SER A 270 17.82 7.63 -19.48
CA SER A 270 17.33 8.97 -19.10
C SER A 270 16.85 9.01 -17.65
N LEU A 271 16.23 7.92 -17.17
CA LEU A 271 15.84 7.81 -15.76
C LEU A 271 17.05 7.78 -14.82
N LEU A 272 18.09 7.02 -15.18
CA LEU A 272 19.30 6.91 -14.36
C LEU A 272 20.10 8.22 -14.29
N GLU A 273 20.08 9.02 -15.37
CA GLU A 273 20.81 10.29 -15.47
C GLU A 273 19.99 11.50 -14.96
N SER A 274 18.71 11.31 -14.63
CA SER A 274 17.86 12.38 -14.13
C SER A 274 18.35 12.89 -12.78
N GLU A 275 18.87 14.12 -12.75
CA GLU A 275 19.32 14.78 -11.51
C GLU A 275 18.15 14.95 -10.51
N LYS A 276 16.95 15.27 -11.01
CA LYS A 276 15.73 15.40 -10.20
C LYS A 276 15.44 14.08 -9.46
N GLU A 277 15.29 12.99 -10.22
CA GLU A 277 14.92 11.68 -9.66
C GLU A 277 15.97 11.14 -8.68
N ARG A 278 17.24 11.36 -8.99
CA ARG A 278 18.35 10.99 -8.09
C ARG A 278 18.35 11.81 -6.81
N ALA A 279 18.12 13.12 -6.89
CA ALA A 279 18.05 13.98 -5.70
C ALA A 279 16.89 13.59 -4.78
N GLU A 280 15.70 13.34 -5.35
CA GLU A 280 14.54 12.85 -4.60
C GLU A 280 14.80 11.46 -3.99
N ASN A 281 15.47 10.57 -4.73
CA ASN A 281 15.82 9.24 -4.24
C ASN A 281 16.81 9.32 -3.06
N VAL A 282 17.83 10.18 -3.11
CA VAL A 282 18.75 10.39 -1.98
C VAL A 282 18.01 10.89 -0.74
N MET A 283 17.09 11.85 -0.90
CA MET A 283 16.31 12.38 0.25
C MET A 283 15.50 11.27 0.92
N ILE A 284 14.80 10.43 0.14
CA ILE A 284 14.00 9.35 0.72
C ILE A 284 14.86 8.24 1.32
N VAL A 285 16.00 7.91 0.72
CA VAL A 285 16.95 6.94 1.27
C VAL A 285 17.48 7.43 2.62
N ASP A 286 17.81 8.72 2.75
CA ASP A 286 18.30 9.29 4.02
C ASP A 286 17.21 9.29 5.10
N LEU A 287 15.95 9.58 4.73
CA LEU A 287 14.80 9.47 5.63
C LEU A 287 14.60 8.02 6.10
N VAL A 288 14.65 7.04 5.20
CA VAL A 288 14.54 5.61 5.55
C VAL A 288 15.70 5.17 6.45
N ARG A 289 16.92 5.59 6.15
CA ARG A 289 18.09 5.31 7.02
C ARG A 289 17.89 5.86 8.43
N ASN A 290 17.38 7.09 8.55
CA ASN A 290 17.04 7.69 9.83
C ASN A 290 15.97 6.88 10.57
N ASP A 291 14.89 6.47 9.89
CA ASP A 291 13.81 5.69 10.48
C ASP A 291 14.34 4.32 10.99
N LEU A 292 15.07 3.59 10.15
CA LEU A 292 15.65 2.30 10.51
C LEU A 292 16.68 2.40 11.64
N SER A 293 17.46 3.49 11.72
CA SER A 293 18.49 3.69 12.74
C SER A 293 17.96 3.66 14.17
N ARG A 294 16.65 3.96 14.36
CA ARG A 294 16.01 3.98 15.69
C ARG A 294 15.81 2.59 16.29
N VAL A 295 15.76 1.57 15.44
CA VAL A 295 15.49 0.17 15.82
C VAL A 295 16.64 -0.77 15.49
N ALA A 296 17.64 -0.25 14.79
CA ALA A 296 18.80 -1.00 14.32
C ALA A 296 19.85 -1.19 15.39
N GLN A 297 20.56 -2.31 15.32
CA GLN A 297 21.84 -2.48 16.02
C GLN A 297 22.83 -1.40 15.59
N PRO A 298 23.73 -0.95 16.46
CA PRO A 298 24.73 0.07 16.10
C PRO A 298 25.54 -0.37 14.85
N ASN A 299 25.68 0.57 13.89
CA ASN A 299 26.42 0.40 12.65
C ASN A 299 25.89 -0.69 11.69
N SER A 300 24.64 -1.13 11.84
CA SER A 300 24.05 -2.16 10.97
C SER A 300 23.17 -1.60 9.85
N VAL A 301 22.91 -0.28 9.82
CA VAL A 301 22.13 0.33 8.73
C VAL A 301 23.00 0.45 7.49
N GLU A 302 22.60 -0.23 6.42
CA GLU A 302 23.33 -0.28 5.15
C GLU A 302 22.41 0.13 4.00
N VAL A 303 23.00 0.75 2.96
CA VAL A 303 22.33 0.97 1.67
C VAL A 303 22.80 -0.12 0.75
N ASP A 304 22.00 -1.19 0.64
CA ASP A 304 22.35 -2.37 -0.15
C ASP A 304 22.41 -2.05 -1.65
N GLU A 305 21.50 -1.16 -2.11
CA GLU A 305 21.42 -0.70 -3.49
C GLU A 305 20.98 0.77 -3.52
N LEU A 306 21.72 1.60 -4.23
CA LEU A 306 21.39 3.01 -4.47
C LEU A 306 21.15 3.21 -5.97
N PHE A 307 20.00 3.83 -6.33
CA PHE A 307 19.58 4.07 -7.72
C PHE A 307 19.49 2.80 -8.58
N GLY A 308 19.11 1.67 -7.98
CA GLY A 308 18.93 0.43 -8.72
C GLY A 308 17.85 0.56 -9.79
N LEU A 309 18.19 0.13 -11.01
CA LEU A 309 17.30 0.26 -12.16
C LEU A 309 16.58 -1.06 -12.44
N HIS A 310 15.34 -1.16 -11.99
CA HIS A 310 14.52 -2.36 -12.11
C HIS A 310 13.56 -2.27 -13.28
N THR A 311 13.52 -3.32 -14.09
CA THR A 311 12.66 -3.42 -15.29
C THR A 311 11.49 -4.34 -15.02
N PHE A 312 10.28 -3.78 -15.08
CA PHE A 312 9.02 -4.51 -14.98
C PHE A 312 8.37 -4.64 -16.37
N SER A 313 7.26 -5.36 -16.45
CA SER A 313 6.57 -5.58 -17.72
C SER A 313 6.04 -4.29 -18.37
N THR A 314 5.67 -3.30 -17.56
CA THR A 314 5.04 -2.05 -18.01
C THR A 314 5.92 -0.81 -17.86
N VAL A 315 6.91 -0.85 -16.95
CA VAL A 315 7.73 0.31 -16.59
C VAL A 315 9.16 -0.07 -16.23
N HIS A 316 10.07 0.93 -16.26
CA HIS A 316 11.33 0.91 -15.51
C HIS A 316 11.18 1.78 -14.28
N GLN A 317 11.75 1.34 -13.16
CA GLN A 317 11.70 2.08 -11.89
C GLN A 317 13.09 2.19 -11.27
N MET A 318 13.37 3.33 -10.67
CA MET A 318 14.56 3.54 -9.84
C MET A 318 14.21 3.21 -8.39
N ILE A 319 14.83 2.16 -7.87
CA ILE A 319 14.57 1.61 -6.54
C ILE A 319 15.86 1.59 -5.76
N SER A 320 15.81 2.08 -4.53
CA SER A 320 16.91 1.90 -3.59
C SER A 320 16.51 0.91 -2.51
N SER A 321 17.48 0.19 -1.95
CA SER A 321 17.27 -0.77 -0.86
C SER A 321 18.10 -0.36 0.33
N VAL A 322 17.46 -0.27 1.49
CA VAL A 322 18.10 0.02 2.76
C VAL A 322 17.74 -1.07 3.74
N SER A 323 18.73 -1.65 4.39
CA SER A 323 18.52 -2.69 5.39
C SER A 323 19.23 -2.39 6.71
N CYS A 324 18.81 -3.12 7.76
CA CYS A 324 19.48 -3.11 9.05
C CYS A 324 19.29 -4.45 9.77
N GLN A 325 20.09 -4.70 10.81
CA GLN A 325 19.86 -5.74 11.79
C GLN A 325 19.09 -5.14 12.97
N LEU A 326 17.92 -5.69 13.30
CA LEU A 326 17.12 -5.25 14.45
C LEU A 326 17.85 -5.55 15.76
N GLN A 327 17.67 -4.65 16.74
CA GLN A 327 18.06 -4.93 18.12
C GLN A 327 17.21 -6.10 18.64
N PRO A 328 17.76 -6.99 19.48
CA PRO A 328 17.06 -8.22 19.91
C PRO A 328 15.73 -8.01 20.62
N GLU A 329 15.56 -6.85 21.27
CA GLU A 329 14.42 -6.55 22.14
C GLU A 329 13.33 -5.73 21.45
N VAL A 330 13.56 -5.35 20.18
CA VAL A 330 12.63 -4.51 19.41
C VAL A 330 11.41 -5.31 18.98
N THR A 331 10.23 -4.82 19.35
CA THR A 331 8.94 -5.40 18.97
C THR A 331 8.50 -4.94 17.57
N ALA A 332 7.45 -5.56 17.04
CA ALA A 332 6.83 -5.12 15.80
C ALA A 332 6.23 -3.71 15.93
N GLU A 333 5.65 -3.39 17.11
CA GLU A 333 5.17 -2.05 17.44
C GLU A 333 6.30 -1.02 17.38
N ASP A 334 7.46 -1.32 17.97
CA ASP A 334 8.61 -0.38 17.97
C ASP A 334 9.09 -0.08 16.56
N VAL A 335 9.16 -1.11 15.68
CA VAL A 335 9.53 -0.92 14.28
C VAL A 335 8.55 0.00 13.57
N LEU A 336 7.25 -0.27 13.71
CA LEU A 336 6.24 0.56 13.05
C LEU A 336 6.19 1.97 13.64
N ARG A 337 6.34 2.15 14.94
CA ARG A 337 6.45 3.49 15.56
C ARG A 337 7.64 4.29 15.04
N ALA A 338 8.75 3.63 14.73
CA ALA A 338 9.94 4.28 14.19
C ALA A 338 9.81 4.66 12.71
N THR A 339 9.06 3.88 11.92
CA THR A 339 9.08 3.97 10.46
C THR A 339 7.78 4.47 9.83
N PHE A 340 6.62 4.23 10.49
CA PHE A 340 5.31 4.59 9.96
C PHE A 340 4.91 6.04 10.31
N PRO A 341 4.20 6.74 9.41
CA PRO A 341 3.97 6.37 8.01
C PRO A 341 5.26 6.43 7.20
N MET A 342 5.26 5.70 6.07
CA MET A 342 6.43 5.64 5.20
C MET A 342 6.85 7.01 4.67
N GLY A 343 8.15 7.22 4.56
CA GLY A 343 8.74 8.48 4.12
C GLY A 343 8.27 8.91 2.73
N SER A 344 8.13 7.96 1.80
CA SER A 344 7.67 8.20 0.42
C SER A 344 6.25 8.80 0.33
N MET A 345 5.45 8.67 1.38
CA MET A 345 4.08 9.17 1.46
C MET A 345 3.91 10.38 2.39
N THR A 346 4.99 10.84 3.02
CA THR A 346 4.99 11.97 3.96
C THR A 346 5.86 13.13 3.46
N GLY A 347 7.09 13.20 3.87
CA GLY A 347 8.05 14.23 3.47
C GLY A 347 9.18 14.39 4.49
N ALA A 348 9.99 15.40 4.30
CA ALA A 348 11.14 15.67 5.13
C ALA A 348 11.20 17.15 5.57
N PRO A 349 11.34 17.46 6.88
CA PRO A 349 11.26 16.58 8.04
C PRO A 349 9.87 15.96 8.20
N LYS A 350 9.80 14.68 8.59
CA LYS A 350 8.55 13.89 8.57
C LYS A 350 7.40 14.57 9.34
N LEU A 351 7.63 15.00 10.56
CA LEU A 351 6.59 15.60 11.42
C LEU A 351 6.05 16.92 10.85
N SER A 352 6.93 17.82 10.41
CA SER A 352 6.51 19.09 9.80
C SER A 352 5.70 18.86 8.51
N ALA A 353 6.11 17.88 7.71
CA ALA A 353 5.39 17.53 6.49
C ALA A 353 4.00 16.97 6.83
N MET A 354 3.87 16.10 7.84
CA MET A 354 2.60 15.51 8.26
C MET A 354 1.62 16.55 8.81
N ASP A 355 2.09 17.54 9.59
CA ASP A 355 1.27 18.64 10.07
C ASP A 355 0.72 19.48 8.90
N LEU A 356 1.55 19.73 7.90
CA LEU A 356 1.16 20.47 6.71
C LEU A 356 0.18 19.65 5.83
N ILE A 357 0.41 18.35 5.66
CA ILE A 357 -0.50 17.42 4.98
C ILE A 357 -1.89 17.49 5.62
N ALA A 358 -1.99 17.31 6.94
CA ALA A 358 -3.26 17.35 7.65
C ALA A 358 -4.01 18.67 7.45
N SER A 359 -3.30 19.80 7.48
CA SER A 359 -3.90 21.12 7.29
C SER A 359 -4.35 21.39 5.86
N LEU A 360 -3.59 20.93 4.86
CA LEU A 360 -3.85 21.20 3.44
C LEU A 360 -4.84 20.21 2.82
N GLU A 361 -4.74 18.92 3.14
CA GLU A 361 -5.66 17.92 2.59
C GLU A 361 -7.05 18.03 3.20
N GLY A 362 -7.15 18.34 4.50
CA GLY A 362 -8.41 18.63 5.18
C GLY A 362 -9.30 17.40 5.41
N HIS A 363 -8.79 16.20 5.20
CA HIS A 363 -9.46 14.91 5.45
C HIS A 363 -8.41 13.83 5.75
N GLY A 364 -8.85 12.74 6.42
CA GLY A 364 -8.02 11.56 6.61
C GLY A 364 -7.76 10.83 5.30
N ARG A 365 -6.62 10.17 5.20
CA ARG A 365 -6.25 9.34 4.03
C ARG A 365 -6.83 7.92 4.09
N GLY A 366 -7.32 7.48 5.25
CA GLY A 366 -7.83 6.14 5.47
C GLY A 366 -6.75 5.08 5.24
N VAL A 367 -7.07 4.08 4.41
CA VAL A 367 -6.13 2.99 4.07
C VAL A 367 -5.05 3.45 3.06
N TYR A 368 -5.36 4.44 2.22
CA TYR A 368 -4.38 5.01 1.29
C TYR A 368 -3.18 5.61 2.05
N SER A 369 -1.98 5.45 1.53
CA SER A 369 -0.72 5.82 2.20
C SER A 369 -0.43 5.03 3.49
N GLY A 370 -1.26 4.05 3.82
CA GLY A 370 -1.01 3.06 4.85
C GLY A 370 -0.33 1.82 4.25
N THR A 371 -0.52 0.68 4.90
CA THR A 371 0.12 -0.58 4.49
C THR A 371 -0.86 -1.76 4.54
N ILE A 372 -0.68 -2.68 3.60
CA ILE A 372 -1.25 -4.02 3.61
C ILE A 372 -0.10 -5.01 3.71
N GLY A 373 -0.32 -6.09 4.47
CA GLY A 373 0.67 -7.14 4.55
C GLY A 373 0.24 -8.31 5.41
N TYR A 374 1.22 -9.13 5.76
CA TYR A 374 1.06 -10.29 6.60
C TYR A 374 2.20 -10.40 7.61
N VAL A 375 1.94 -11.15 8.68
CA VAL A 375 2.96 -11.70 9.58
C VAL A 375 2.80 -13.20 9.57
N ASP A 376 3.87 -13.92 9.26
CA ASP A 376 3.86 -15.37 9.16
C ASP A 376 4.05 -16.08 10.52
N ALA A 377 4.03 -17.42 10.50
CA ALA A 377 4.17 -18.25 11.67
C ALA A 377 5.53 -18.12 12.40
N GLN A 378 6.54 -17.63 11.71
CA GLN A 378 7.88 -17.38 12.25
C GLN A 378 8.05 -15.94 12.78
N GLY A 379 7.02 -15.11 12.63
CA GLY A 379 7.06 -13.69 12.96
C GLY A 379 7.82 -12.84 11.92
N ASP A 380 8.03 -13.38 10.72
CA ASP A 380 8.49 -12.63 9.59
C ASP A 380 7.32 -11.93 8.91
N TRP A 381 7.57 -10.79 8.26
CA TRP A 381 6.52 -10.00 7.65
C TRP A 381 6.92 -9.39 6.31
N ASP A 382 5.91 -9.01 5.53
CA ASP A 382 6.08 -8.19 4.34
C ASP A 382 4.91 -7.22 4.21
N PHE A 383 5.22 -5.93 4.12
CA PHE A 383 4.29 -4.82 4.07
C PHE A 383 4.52 -3.98 2.82
N ASN A 384 3.46 -3.73 2.05
CA ASN A 384 3.49 -2.81 0.92
C ASN A 384 3.16 -1.37 1.35
N VAL A 385 3.25 -0.44 0.41
CA VAL A 385 2.66 0.91 0.52
C VAL A 385 1.33 0.90 -0.21
N VAL A 386 0.22 1.29 0.44
CA VAL A 386 -1.09 1.35 -0.23
C VAL A 386 -1.18 2.58 -1.13
N ILE A 387 -0.74 2.41 -2.36
CA ILE A 387 -0.84 3.38 -3.46
C ILE A 387 -1.38 2.69 -4.72
N ARG A 388 -1.79 3.44 -5.72
CA ARG A 388 -2.38 2.90 -6.96
C ARG A 388 -3.55 1.95 -6.65
N SER A 389 -4.41 2.36 -5.72
CA SER A 389 -5.44 1.51 -5.13
C SER A 389 -6.82 2.14 -5.25
N LEU A 390 -7.83 1.28 -5.35
CA LEU A 390 -9.24 1.63 -5.19
C LEU A 390 -9.71 1.12 -3.83
N MET A 391 -10.38 1.95 -3.09
CA MET A 391 -11.04 1.61 -1.83
C MET A 391 -12.53 1.58 -2.06
N HIS A 392 -13.14 0.39 -2.07
CA HIS A 392 -14.53 0.16 -2.43
C HIS A 392 -15.37 -0.26 -1.23
N ARG A 393 -16.43 0.48 -0.96
CA ARG A 393 -17.47 0.16 0.02
C ARG A 393 -18.59 -0.62 -0.67
N ALA A 394 -18.66 -1.93 -0.41
CA ALA A 394 -19.62 -2.81 -1.09
C ALA A 394 -21.08 -2.53 -0.70
N ASP A 395 -21.34 -2.02 0.51
CA ASP A 395 -22.67 -1.65 1.03
C ASP A 395 -23.24 -0.40 0.36
N THR A 396 -22.40 0.58 0.08
CA THR A 396 -22.82 1.88 -0.51
C THR A 396 -22.47 1.99 -1.99
N GLY A 397 -21.61 1.12 -2.51
CA GLY A 397 -21.05 1.21 -3.86
C GLY A 397 -19.99 2.31 -4.04
N ARG A 398 -19.68 3.08 -2.99
CA ARG A 398 -18.68 4.16 -3.05
C ARG A 398 -17.30 3.60 -3.36
N VAL A 399 -16.63 4.21 -4.35
CA VAL A 399 -15.24 3.93 -4.71
C VAL A 399 -14.40 5.17 -4.49
N ASP A 400 -13.43 5.09 -3.60
CA ASP A 400 -12.44 6.15 -3.36
C ASP A 400 -11.11 5.76 -3.98
N ALA A 401 -10.41 6.74 -4.52
CA ALA A 401 -9.03 6.65 -4.96
C ALA A 401 -8.29 7.92 -4.52
N THR A 402 -7.00 7.80 -4.28
CA THR A 402 -6.16 8.95 -3.98
C THR A 402 -4.86 8.83 -4.75
N VAL A 403 -4.39 9.94 -5.29
CA VAL A 403 -3.10 10.04 -5.98
C VAL A 403 -2.38 11.30 -5.53
N GLY A 404 -1.07 11.28 -5.58
CA GLY A 404 -0.27 12.43 -5.20
C GLY A 404 1.14 12.39 -5.76
N GLY A 405 1.89 13.43 -5.54
CA GLY A 405 3.28 13.59 -5.92
C GLY A 405 4.11 14.25 -4.81
N ALA A 406 5.40 14.01 -4.85
CA ALA A 406 6.36 14.64 -3.96
C ALA A 406 6.69 16.05 -4.47
N LEU A 407 6.38 17.05 -3.69
CA LEU A 407 6.64 18.45 -4.01
C LEU A 407 7.96 18.88 -3.39
N THR A 408 8.87 19.34 -4.23
CA THR A 408 10.16 19.95 -3.84
C THR A 408 10.20 21.41 -4.28
N LEU A 409 11.25 22.12 -3.90
CA LEU A 409 11.41 23.54 -4.25
C LEU A 409 11.43 23.79 -5.77
N LEU A 410 11.87 22.80 -6.55
CA LEU A 410 11.98 22.90 -8.02
C LEU A 410 10.72 22.44 -8.76
N ALA A 411 9.73 21.89 -8.05
CA ALA A 411 8.48 21.40 -8.64
C ALA A 411 7.71 22.55 -9.31
N GLN A 412 6.98 22.21 -10.40
CA GLN A 412 6.11 23.12 -11.12
C GLN A 412 4.66 22.67 -10.97
N GLY A 413 3.76 23.57 -10.57
CA GLY A 413 2.39 23.21 -10.20
C GLY A 413 1.60 22.49 -11.28
N ASP A 414 1.74 22.92 -12.55
CA ASP A 414 1.07 22.28 -13.69
C ASP A 414 1.62 20.88 -13.99
N ASP A 415 2.92 20.70 -13.89
CA ASP A 415 3.56 19.40 -14.11
C ASP A 415 3.13 18.40 -13.05
N GLU A 416 3.11 18.80 -11.79
CA GLU A 416 2.69 17.96 -10.67
C GLU A 416 1.18 17.62 -10.71
N TYR A 417 0.34 18.58 -11.12
CA TYR A 417 -1.08 18.31 -11.37
C TYR A 417 -1.27 17.29 -12.50
N ASN A 418 -0.56 17.44 -13.61
CA ASN A 418 -0.60 16.51 -14.73
C ASN A 418 -0.06 15.12 -14.34
N GLU A 419 0.94 15.05 -13.45
CA GLU A 419 1.43 13.78 -12.90
C GLU A 419 0.34 13.08 -12.07
N CYS A 420 -0.44 13.81 -11.28
CA CYS A 420 -1.60 13.25 -10.58
C CYS A 420 -2.63 12.69 -11.57
N LEU A 421 -2.92 13.40 -12.68
CA LEU A 421 -3.84 12.90 -13.71
C LEU A 421 -3.31 11.62 -14.38
N LEU A 422 -2.01 11.52 -14.63
CA LEU A 422 -1.39 10.29 -15.16
C LEU A 422 -1.47 9.13 -14.17
N LYS A 423 -1.24 9.39 -12.88
CA LYS A 423 -1.30 8.37 -11.83
C LYS A 423 -2.71 7.82 -11.63
N VAL A 424 -3.75 8.62 -11.80
CA VAL A 424 -5.14 8.17 -11.66
C VAL A 424 -5.68 7.51 -12.92
N ALA A 425 -5.06 7.66 -14.08
CA ALA A 425 -5.59 7.18 -15.36
C ALA A 425 -5.91 5.67 -15.36
N ALA A 426 -5.00 4.85 -14.83
CA ALA A 426 -5.22 3.40 -14.71
C ALA A 426 -6.40 3.07 -13.77
N LEU A 427 -6.56 3.80 -12.68
CA LEU A 427 -7.68 3.64 -11.73
C LEU A 427 -9.00 4.05 -12.37
N LYS A 428 -9.01 5.15 -13.13
CA LYS A 428 -10.21 5.61 -13.87
C LYS A 428 -10.66 4.60 -14.89
N SER A 429 -9.73 4.03 -15.68
CA SER A 429 -10.05 3.05 -16.71
C SER A 429 -10.70 1.78 -16.15
N CYS A 430 -10.50 1.47 -14.87
CA CYS A 430 -11.16 0.33 -14.22
C CYS A 430 -12.68 0.55 -14.06
N LEU A 431 -13.15 1.79 -13.90
CA LEU A 431 -14.56 2.13 -13.72
C LEU A 431 -15.23 2.53 -15.06
N GLU A 432 -14.50 2.62 -16.16
CA GLU A 432 -15.06 2.88 -17.49
C GLU A 432 -15.67 1.58 -18.04
N ARG A 433 -16.96 1.67 -18.51
CA ARG A 433 -17.70 0.54 -19.09
C ARG A 433 -17.31 0.29 -20.55
#